data_d2ac2710b733914594df77d8762e24eb
#
_entry.id   d2ac2710b733914594df77d8762e24eb
#
_cell.length_a   1.000
_cell.length_b   1.000
_cell.length_c   1.000
_cell.angle_alpha   90.00
_cell.angle_beta   90.00
_cell.angle_gamma   90.00
#
_symmetry.space_group_name_H-M   'P 1'
#
loop_
_entity.id
_entity.type
_entity.pdbx_description
1 polymer ?
#
loop_
_entity_poly.entity_id
_entity_poly.type
_entity_poly.pdbx_seq_one_letter_code
_entity_poly.pdbx_strand_id
1 'polypeptide(L)'
;MRCLIVTAHPLNPSLCQTLSNAAIDTLMDAKHQCRHVDLYRSGFFPALTPAERASYYSGFETTEVAKEIEDLLWAETIVLIFPTWWFGPPAILKGWFDRVWVPGIAYDHAADLGAIQPRLRQLRKVVAITTLGSPWWVDWLILRRPVRRVLKTAILNTCAPQASLTFLSFYKVESLPRQGVDAAINRIRSMLQHL
;
A
#
# COMPACT_ATOMS: atom_id res chain seq x y z
N MET A 1 9.05 -4.38 -15.16
CA MET A 1 8.15 -3.32 -14.65
C MET A 1 8.83 -2.57 -13.52
N ARG A 2 8.35 -1.37 -13.23
CA ARG A 2 8.81 -0.53 -12.11
C ARG A 2 7.93 -0.81 -10.89
N CYS A 3 8.51 -1.43 -9.87
CA CYS A 3 7.82 -1.92 -8.68
C CYS A 3 8.22 -1.09 -7.46
N LEU A 4 7.24 -0.43 -6.84
CA LEU A 4 7.39 0.24 -5.55
C LEU A 4 6.89 -0.68 -4.44
N ILE A 5 7.77 -1.05 -3.51
CA ILE A 5 7.44 -1.86 -2.34
C ILE A 5 7.35 -0.92 -1.14
N VAL A 6 6.19 -0.89 -0.48
CA VAL A 6 5.94 -0.05 0.71
C VAL A 6 5.68 -0.97 1.89
N THR A 7 6.55 -0.91 2.89
CA THR A 7 6.44 -1.69 4.14
C THR A 7 6.05 -0.77 5.30
N ALA A 8 5.08 -1.21 6.10
CA ALA A 8 4.59 -0.44 7.24
C ALA A 8 4.50 -1.30 8.50
N HIS A 9 5.64 -1.55 9.16
CA HIS A 9 5.68 -2.25 10.45
C HIS A 9 6.76 -1.66 11.36
N PRO A 10 6.47 -1.35 12.65
CA PRO A 10 7.41 -0.66 13.55
C PRO A 10 8.57 -1.56 14.01
N LEU A 11 8.36 -2.86 14.05
CA LEU A 11 9.37 -3.79 14.55
C LEU A 11 10.19 -4.42 13.42
N ASN A 12 11.48 -4.60 13.71
CA ASN A 12 12.40 -5.42 12.93
C ASN A 12 13.29 -6.21 13.89
N PRO A 13 13.19 -7.55 13.92
CA PRO A 13 12.46 -8.39 12.96
C PRO A 13 10.94 -8.41 13.16
N SER A 14 10.20 -8.67 12.07
CA SER A 14 8.76 -8.93 12.08
C SER A 14 8.35 -9.81 10.90
N LEU A 15 7.16 -10.42 10.98
CA LEU A 15 6.62 -11.17 9.84
C LEU A 15 6.47 -10.28 8.60
N CYS A 16 5.97 -9.05 8.75
CA CYS A 16 5.87 -8.11 7.64
C CYS A 16 7.22 -7.84 6.98
N GLN A 17 8.30 -7.69 7.76
CA GLN A 17 9.65 -7.53 7.21
C GLN A 17 10.12 -8.78 6.45
N THR A 18 9.85 -9.97 7.00
CA THR A 18 10.18 -11.24 6.34
C THR A 18 9.45 -11.37 4.99
N LEU A 19 8.15 -11.03 4.96
CA LEU A 19 7.34 -11.06 3.75
C LEU A 19 7.77 -9.98 2.74
N SER A 20 8.22 -8.81 3.23
CA SER A 20 8.75 -7.73 2.40
C SER A 20 10.06 -8.14 1.72
N ASN A 21 10.99 -8.73 2.46
CA ASN A 21 12.24 -9.23 1.89
C ASN A 21 11.96 -10.30 0.81
N ALA A 22 11.07 -11.25 1.10
CA ALA A 22 10.68 -12.27 0.12
C ALA A 22 10.05 -11.67 -1.15
N ALA A 23 9.26 -10.62 -1.01
CA ALA A 23 8.67 -9.91 -2.16
C ALA A 23 9.75 -9.19 -2.98
N ILE A 24 10.66 -8.48 -2.32
CA ILE A 24 11.76 -7.76 -2.97
C ILE A 24 12.64 -8.73 -3.74
N ASP A 25 13.11 -9.80 -3.08
CA ASP A 25 13.97 -10.80 -3.71
C ASP A 25 13.31 -11.40 -4.95
N THR A 26 12.04 -11.79 -4.84
CA THR A 26 11.29 -12.37 -5.95
C THR A 26 11.15 -11.43 -7.15
N LEU A 27 10.86 -10.15 -6.89
CA LEU A 27 10.74 -9.15 -7.96
C LEU A 27 12.09 -8.83 -8.61
N MET A 28 13.16 -8.78 -7.82
CA MET A 28 14.52 -8.58 -8.34
C MET A 28 14.99 -9.79 -9.17
N ASP A 29 14.73 -11.02 -8.74
CA ASP A 29 15.03 -12.24 -9.48
C ASP A 29 14.27 -12.27 -10.81
N ALA A 30 13.03 -11.79 -10.85
CA ALA A 30 12.23 -11.60 -12.05
C ALA A 30 12.65 -10.39 -12.90
N LYS A 31 13.79 -9.74 -12.58
CA LYS A 31 14.38 -8.60 -13.31
C LYS A 31 13.49 -7.36 -13.37
N HIS A 32 12.64 -7.14 -12.37
CA HIS A 32 11.92 -5.88 -12.22
C HIS A 32 12.82 -4.80 -11.61
N GLN A 33 12.55 -3.54 -11.93
CA GLN A 33 13.17 -2.41 -11.24
C GLN A 33 12.42 -2.17 -9.94
N CYS A 34 13.10 -2.23 -8.80
CA CYS A 34 12.49 -2.15 -7.48
C CYS A 34 12.95 -0.90 -6.73
N ARG A 35 11.98 -0.16 -6.15
CA ARG A 35 12.22 0.82 -5.08
C ARG A 35 11.55 0.32 -3.81
N HIS A 36 12.21 0.39 -2.68
CA HIS A 36 11.67 -0.03 -1.38
C HIS A 36 11.61 1.13 -0.41
N VAL A 37 10.46 1.35 0.17
CA VAL A 37 10.19 2.34 1.21
C VAL A 37 9.67 1.62 2.44
N ASP A 38 10.43 1.63 3.52
CA ASP A 38 9.99 1.26 4.85
C ASP A 38 9.58 2.54 5.58
N LEU A 39 8.28 2.75 5.75
CA LEU A 39 7.74 4.01 6.28
C LEU A 39 8.21 4.33 7.71
N TYR A 40 8.43 3.31 8.55
CA TYR A 40 8.95 3.53 9.90
C TYR A 40 10.44 3.87 9.88
N ARG A 41 11.23 3.20 9.04
CA ARG A 41 12.68 3.43 8.95
C ARG A 41 13.05 4.71 8.22
N SER A 42 12.24 5.10 7.24
CA SER A 42 12.43 6.38 6.55
C SER A 42 12.11 7.59 7.43
N GLY A 43 11.48 7.37 8.59
CA GLY A 43 11.01 8.45 9.46
C GLY A 43 9.82 9.20 8.88
N PHE A 44 9.01 8.54 8.05
CA PHE A 44 7.83 9.15 7.45
C PHE A 44 6.86 9.65 8.52
N PHE A 45 6.53 10.93 8.47
CA PHE A 45 5.56 11.52 9.39
C PHE A 45 4.14 11.40 8.80
N PRO A 46 3.21 10.67 9.46
CA PRO A 46 1.93 10.31 8.86
C PRO A 46 0.85 11.39 8.95
N ALA A 47 0.98 12.36 9.85
CA ALA A 47 -0.06 13.36 10.03
C ALA A 47 0.00 14.44 8.96
N LEU A 48 -1.15 14.74 8.36
CA LEU A 48 -1.29 15.87 7.44
C LEU A 48 -0.96 17.17 8.17
N THR A 49 -0.04 17.97 7.62
CA THR A 49 0.36 19.24 8.23
C THR A 49 -0.68 20.33 7.99
N PRO A 50 -0.68 21.42 8.80
CA PRO A 50 -1.54 22.57 8.55
C PRO A 50 -1.32 23.20 7.17
N ALA A 51 -0.08 23.25 6.68
CA ALA A 51 0.25 23.80 5.37
C ALA A 51 -0.30 22.93 4.23
N GLU A 52 -0.11 21.61 4.31
CA GLU A 52 -0.70 20.65 3.37
C GLU A 52 -2.23 20.75 3.35
N ARG A 53 -2.87 20.87 4.53
CA ARG A 53 -4.34 21.00 4.59
C ARG A 53 -4.82 22.34 4.05
N ALA A 54 -4.12 23.41 4.29
CA ALA A 54 -4.48 24.75 3.78
C ALA A 54 -4.39 24.81 2.24
N SER A 55 -3.37 24.16 1.67
CA SER A 55 -3.13 24.12 0.21
C SER A 55 -3.95 23.07 -0.55
N TYR A 56 -4.77 22.27 0.13
CA TYR A 56 -5.44 21.09 -0.44
C TYR A 56 -6.26 21.35 -1.71
N TYR A 57 -6.85 22.56 -1.85
CA TYR A 57 -7.67 22.94 -3.00
C TYR A 57 -7.01 24.00 -3.90
N SER A 58 -5.82 24.50 -3.53
CA SER A 58 -5.11 25.58 -4.26
C SER A 58 -3.75 25.18 -4.84
N GLY A 59 -3.43 23.89 -4.82
CA GLY A 59 -2.11 23.35 -5.19
C GLY A 59 -1.42 22.81 -3.96
N PHE A 60 -1.53 21.50 -3.77
CA PHE A 60 -1.08 20.80 -2.56
C PHE A 60 0.41 21.01 -2.29
N GLU A 61 0.74 21.38 -1.03
CA GLU A 61 2.13 21.52 -0.61
C GLU A 61 2.82 20.15 -0.53
N THR A 62 3.82 19.93 -1.38
CA THR A 62 4.45 18.61 -1.58
C THR A 62 5.87 18.51 -1.04
N THR A 63 6.45 19.59 -0.54
CA THR A 63 7.88 19.69 -0.20
C THR A 63 8.34 18.58 0.75
N GLU A 64 7.57 18.30 1.80
CA GLU A 64 7.95 17.29 2.80
C GLU A 64 7.80 15.83 2.32
N VAL A 65 7.04 15.60 1.25
CA VAL A 65 6.72 14.26 0.72
C VAL A 65 7.10 14.10 -0.75
N ALA A 66 7.95 14.99 -1.25
CA ALA A 66 8.32 15.04 -2.66
C ALA A 66 8.94 13.71 -3.15
N LYS A 67 9.74 13.05 -2.31
CA LYS A 67 10.36 11.76 -2.63
C LYS A 67 9.31 10.65 -2.76
N GLU A 68 8.38 10.57 -1.83
CA GLU A 68 7.31 9.57 -1.83
C GLU A 68 6.37 9.76 -3.02
N ILE A 69 6.13 11.01 -3.41
CA ILE A 69 5.37 11.36 -4.62
C ILE A 69 6.14 10.93 -5.88
N GLU A 70 7.44 11.21 -5.96
CA GLU A 70 8.27 10.75 -7.08
C GLU A 70 8.21 9.22 -7.21
N ASP A 71 8.35 8.50 -6.10
CA ASP A 71 8.27 7.03 -6.06
C ASP A 71 6.88 6.51 -6.51
N LEU A 72 5.79 7.18 -6.10
CA LEU A 72 4.43 6.87 -6.54
C LEU A 72 4.26 7.07 -8.05
N LEU A 73 4.70 8.21 -8.58
CA LEU A 73 4.58 8.55 -10.02
C LEU A 73 5.47 7.67 -10.89
N TRP A 74 6.59 7.18 -10.37
CA TRP A 74 7.47 6.25 -11.06
C TRP A 74 6.88 4.84 -11.15
N ALA A 75 6.04 4.41 -10.20
CA ALA A 75 5.59 3.04 -10.08
C ALA A 75 4.54 2.63 -11.11
N GLU A 76 4.72 1.45 -11.73
CA GLU A 76 3.72 0.74 -12.52
C GLU A 76 3.00 -0.32 -11.68
N THR A 77 3.69 -0.83 -10.66
CA THR A 77 3.17 -1.80 -9.69
C THR A 77 3.53 -1.32 -8.28
N ILE A 78 2.57 -1.39 -7.36
CA ILE A 78 2.80 -1.12 -5.93
C ILE A 78 2.54 -2.40 -5.14
N VAL A 79 3.47 -2.76 -4.26
CA VAL A 79 3.33 -3.86 -3.30
C VAL A 79 3.29 -3.27 -1.90
N LEU A 80 2.13 -3.35 -1.25
CA LEU A 80 1.91 -2.87 0.11
C LEU A 80 2.03 -4.04 1.09
N ILE A 81 2.87 -3.92 2.12
CA ILE A 81 3.06 -4.96 3.13
C ILE A 81 2.90 -4.35 4.52
N PHE A 82 1.85 -4.78 5.24
CA PHE A 82 1.46 -4.13 6.49
C PHE A 82 0.60 -5.03 7.39
N PRO A 83 0.58 -4.83 8.70
CA PRO A 83 -0.39 -5.46 9.58
C PRO A 83 -1.74 -4.74 9.47
N THR A 84 -2.82 -5.48 9.58
CA THR A 84 -4.15 -4.89 9.77
C THR A 84 -4.40 -4.72 11.26
N TRP A 85 -4.53 -3.49 11.72
CA TRP A 85 -4.86 -3.12 13.09
C TRP A 85 -6.23 -2.46 13.15
N TRP A 86 -7.08 -2.90 14.07
CA TRP A 86 -8.47 -2.45 14.15
C TRP A 86 -9.20 -2.51 12.79
N PHE A 87 -8.87 -3.56 12.02
CA PHE A 87 -9.40 -3.81 10.68
C PHE A 87 -9.19 -2.65 9.69
N GLY A 88 -8.16 -1.85 9.93
CA GLY A 88 -7.66 -0.77 9.10
C GLY A 88 -6.16 -0.90 8.80
N PRO A 89 -5.60 -0.11 7.88
CA PRO A 89 -4.16 0.00 7.72
C PRO A 89 -3.55 0.69 8.96
N PRO A 90 -2.27 0.45 9.27
CA PRO A 90 -1.56 1.20 10.32
C PRO A 90 -1.63 2.70 10.04
N ALA A 91 -1.62 3.53 11.10
CA ALA A 91 -1.69 4.98 10.99
C ALA A 91 -0.66 5.55 10.01
N ILE A 92 0.57 5.02 10.01
CA ILE A 92 1.63 5.46 9.12
C ILE A 92 1.30 5.18 7.64
N LEU A 93 0.69 4.04 7.31
CA LEU A 93 0.28 3.73 5.95
C LEU A 93 -0.96 4.54 5.54
N LYS A 94 -1.89 4.77 6.48
CA LYS A 94 -3.03 5.67 6.21
C LYS A 94 -2.53 7.08 5.92
N GLY A 95 -1.58 7.59 6.70
CA GLY A 95 -0.95 8.89 6.48
C GLY A 95 -0.19 8.97 5.16
N TRP A 96 0.44 7.87 4.72
CA TRP A 96 1.05 7.82 3.40
C TRP A 96 0.01 8.01 2.28
N PHE A 97 -1.18 7.42 2.39
CA PHE A 97 -2.27 7.72 1.47
C PHE A 97 -2.74 9.17 1.57
N ASP A 98 -2.86 9.71 2.78
CA ASP A 98 -3.38 11.06 3.00
C ASP A 98 -2.44 12.16 2.50
N ARG A 99 -1.11 11.93 2.52
CA ARG A 99 -0.10 12.93 2.16
C ARG A 99 0.50 12.74 0.77
N VAL A 100 0.43 11.53 0.21
CA VAL A 100 1.10 11.20 -1.07
C VAL A 100 0.08 11.03 -2.21
N TRP A 101 -1.13 10.50 -1.91
CA TRP A 101 -2.18 10.32 -2.91
C TRP A 101 -3.14 11.52 -2.94
N VAL A 102 -2.60 12.68 -3.23
CA VAL A 102 -3.25 13.98 -3.05
C VAL A 102 -3.72 14.60 -4.37
N PRO A 103 -4.56 15.66 -4.31
CA PRO A 103 -4.96 16.41 -5.50
C PRO A 103 -3.77 16.93 -6.31
N GLY A 104 -3.87 16.92 -7.63
CA GLY A 104 -2.79 17.29 -8.54
C GLY A 104 -1.77 16.19 -8.81
N ILE A 105 -1.70 15.16 -7.95
CA ILE A 105 -0.79 14.02 -8.05
C ILE A 105 -1.54 12.74 -8.40
N ALA A 106 -2.41 12.25 -7.52
CA ALA A 106 -3.13 10.99 -7.72
C ALA A 106 -4.50 11.19 -8.40
N TYR A 107 -5.09 12.35 -8.24
CA TYR A 107 -6.38 12.74 -8.82
C TYR A 107 -6.52 14.26 -8.90
N ASP A 108 -7.50 14.72 -9.68
CA ASP A 108 -7.93 16.12 -9.71
C ASP A 108 -9.37 16.24 -9.24
N HIS A 109 -9.66 17.33 -8.53
CA HIS A 109 -11.04 17.77 -8.30
C HIS A 109 -11.61 18.35 -9.59
N ALA A 110 -12.84 18.00 -9.92
CA ALA A 110 -13.54 18.70 -10.99
C ALA A 110 -13.87 20.15 -10.58
N ALA A 111 -13.67 21.09 -11.48
CA ALA A 111 -13.91 22.50 -11.21
C ALA A 111 -15.38 22.83 -10.85
N ASP A 112 -16.31 21.99 -11.30
CA ASP A 112 -17.77 22.08 -11.11
C ASP A 112 -18.30 21.18 -9.98
N LEU A 113 -17.43 20.66 -9.10
CA LEU A 113 -17.73 19.64 -8.08
C LEU A 113 -18.24 18.31 -8.70
N GLY A 114 -17.97 18.07 -9.98
CA GLY A 114 -18.27 16.84 -10.68
C GLY A 114 -17.36 15.66 -10.25
N ALA A 115 -17.30 14.65 -11.11
CA ALA A 115 -16.53 13.44 -10.81
C ALA A 115 -15.02 13.70 -10.73
N ILE A 116 -14.39 13.15 -9.70
CA ILE A 116 -12.91 13.16 -9.54
C ILE A 116 -12.25 12.54 -10.78
N GLN A 117 -11.18 13.16 -11.26
CA GLN A 117 -10.42 12.71 -12.42
C GLN A 117 -9.16 11.94 -12.00
N PRO A 118 -8.98 10.66 -12.38
CA PRO A 118 -7.81 9.88 -12.01
C PRO A 118 -6.55 10.36 -12.75
N ARG A 119 -5.41 10.41 -12.05
CA ARG A 119 -4.11 10.82 -12.62
C ARG A 119 -3.07 9.70 -12.70
N LEU A 120 -3.16 8.66 -11.88
CA LEU A 120 -2.17 7.58 -11.85
C LEU A 120 -2.35 6.59 -13.01
N ARG A 121 -2.30 7.08 -14.24
CA ARG A 121 -2.54 6.29 -15.47
C ARG A 121 -1.47 5.23 -15.72
N GLN A 122 -0.25 5.42 -15.21
CA GLN A 122 0.87 4.47 -15.30
C GLN A 122 0.70 3.28 -14.36
N LEU A 123 -0.05 3.41 -13.27
CA LEU A 123 -0.25 2.35 -12.29
C LEU A 123 -1.15 1.25 -12.87
N ARG A 124 -0.62 0.03 -12.96
CA ARG A 124 -1.28 -1.14 -13.57
C ARG A 124 -1.75 -2.15 -12.55
N LYS A 125 -1.00 -2.29 -11.44
CA LYS A 125 -1.25 -3.32 -10.44
C LYS A 125 -0.95 -2.82 -9.04
N VAL A 126 -1.81 -3.20 -8.10
CA VAL A 126 -1.53 -3.08 -6.66
C VAL A 126 -1.66 -4.45 -6.03
N VAL A 127 -0.65 -4.85 -5.28
CA VAL A 127 -0.63 -6.07 -4.48
C VAL A 127 -0.61 -5.65 -3.03
N ALA A 128 -1.64 -5.97 -2.28
CA ALA A 128 -1.70 -5.71 -0.85
C ALA A 128 -1.56 -7.03 -0.08
N ILE A 129 -0.55 -7.10 0.77
CA ILE A 129 -0.21 -8.24 1.62
C ILE A 129 -0.39 -7.78 3.06
N THR A 130 -1.33 -8.38 3.77
CA THR A 130 -1.60 -7.97 5.16
C THR A 130 -1.60 -9.15 6.11
N THR A 131 -1.24 -8.87 7.36
CA THR A 131 -1.23 -9.82 8.47
C THR A 131 -2.28 -9.44 9.51
N LEU A 132 -2.98 -10.43 10.07
CA LEU A 132 -4.04 -10.25 11.07
C LEU A 132 -3.89 -11.28 12.20
N GLY A 133 -4.07 -10.86 13.44
CA GLY A 133 -4.21 -11.77 14.59
C GLY A 133 -5.57 -12.50 14.59
N SER A 134 -6.61 -11.88 14.03
CA SER A 134 -7.98 -12.42 13.99
C SER A 134 -8.10 -13.63 13.04
N PRO A 135 -9.11 -14.51 13.24
CA PRO A 135 -9.44 -15.54 12.28
C PRO A 135 -10.10 -14.95 11.02
N TRP A 136 -9.99 -15.68 9.90
CA TRP A 136 -10.43 -15.21 8.57
C TRP A 136 -11.93 -14.86 8.50
N TRP A 137 -12.79 -15.57 9.24
CA TRP A 137 -14.24 -15.36 9.20
C TRP A 137 -14.66 -14.01 9.79
N VAL A 138 -13.91 -13.45 10.75
CA VAL A 138 -14.17 -12.11 11.29
C VAL A 138 -13.98 -11.06 10.21
N ASP A 139 -12.85 -11.12 9.49
CA ASP A 139 -12.56 -10.20 8.39
C ASP A 139 -13.56 -10.36 7.23
N TRP A 140 -13.87 -11.60 6.84
CA TRP A 140 -14.69 -11.87 5.66
C TRP A 140 -16.19 -11.72 5.90
N LEU A 141 -16.71 -12.36 6.96
CA LEU A 141 -18.15 -12.50 7.16
C LEU A 141 -18.73 -11.35 8.00
N ILE A 142 -18.05 -10.97 9.07
CA ILE A 142 -18.54 -9.91 9.96
C ILE A 142 -18.22 -8.54 9.38
N LEU A 143 -16.96 -8.27 9.08
CA LEU A 143 -16.48 -6.94 8.69
C LEU A 143 -16.42 -6.74 7.17
N ARG A 144 -16.63 -7.79 6.38
CA ARG A 144 -16.70 -7.74 4.91
C ARG A 144 -15.46 -7.12 4.27
N ARG A 145 -14.26 -7.48 4.79
CA ARG A 145 -12.95 -7.10 4.27
C ARG A 145 -12.76 -5.58 4.10
N PRO A 146 -12.84 -4.80 5.17
CA PRO A 146 -12.89 -3.34 5.07
C PRO A 146 -11.65 -2.74 4.42
N VAL A 147 -10.44 -3.22 4.75
CA VAL A 147 -9.19 -2.73 4.14
C VAL A 147 -9.20 -2.95 2.62
N ARG A 148 -9.57 -4.15 2.16
CA ARG A 148 -9.68 -4.43 0.74
C ARG A 148 -10.69 -3.53 0.04
N ARG A 149 -11.84 -3.30 0.68
CA ARG A 149 -12.91 -2.44 0.15
C ARG A 149 -12.43 -0.99 0.02
N VAL A 150 -11.79 -0.44 1.04
CA VAL A 150 -11.24 0.92 1.00
C VAL A 150 -10.19 1.05 -0.09
N LEU A 151 -9.21 0.14 -0.14
CA LEU A 151 -8.18 0.17 -1.17
C LEU A 151 -8.77 0.08 -2.59
N LYS A 152 -9.72 -0.84 -2.84
CA LYS A 152 -10.27 -1.01 -4.18
C LYS A 152 -11.25 0.11 -4.54
N THR A 153 -12.21 0.40 -3.65
CA THR A 153 -13.36 1.23 -4.00
C THR A 153 -13.07 2.71 -3.82
N ALA A 154 -12.46 3.08 -2.68
CA ALA A 154 -12.22 4.50 -2.38
C ALA A 154 -10.90 5.00 -3.02
N ILE A 155 -9.82 4.21 -2.97
CA ILE A 155 -8.50 4.68 -3.40
C ILE A 155 -8.27 4.37 -4.90
N LEU A 156 -8.26 3.09 -5.28
CA LEU A 156 -7.89 2.72 -6.65
C LEU A 156 -8.92 3.15 -7.68
N ASN A 157 -10.21 2.95 -7.43
CA ASN A 157 -11.23 3.38 -8.39
C ASN A 157 -11.23 4.90 -8.61
N THR A 158 -10.77 5.67 -7.62
CA THR A 158 -10.65 7.13 -7.72
C THR A 158 -9.38 7.57 -8.44
N CYS A 159 -8.23 6.95 -8.11
CA CYS A 159 -6.92 7.44 -8.56
C CYS A 159 -6.34 6.68 -9.75
N ALA A 160 -6.68 5.39 -9.88
CA ALA A 160 -6.17 4.47 -10.90
C ALA A 160 -7.19 3.37 -11.22
N PRO A 161 -8.35 3.69 -11.82
CA PRO A 161 -9.44 2.74 -12.05
C PRO A 161 -9.04 1.54 -12.92
N GLN A 162 -8.04 1.72 -13.78
CA GLN A 162 -7.47 0.67 -14.62
C GLN A 162 -6.61 -0.33 -13.85
N ALA A 163 -6.16 0.02 -12.63
CA ALA A 163 -5.28 -0.83 -11.85
C ALA A 163 -6.02 -2.04 -11.25
N SER A 164 -5.44 -3.22 -11.42
CA SER A 164 -5.91 -4.42 -10.74
C SER A 164 -5.46 -4.44 -9.28
N LEU A 165 -6.28 -5.00 -8.39
CA LEU A 165 -5.93 -5.23 -6.99
C LEU A 165 -5.87 -6.73 -6.68
N THR A 166 -4.69 -7.21 -6.33
CA THR A 166 -4.50 -8.51 -5.67
C THR A 166 -4.40 -8.29 -4.18
N PHE A 167 -5.21 -8.98 -3.38
CA PHE A 167 -5.25 -8.79 -1.93
C PHE A 167 -5.05 -10.11 -1.20
N LEU A 168 -3.95 -10.24 -0.47
CA LEU A 168 -3.55 -11.43 0.26
C LEU A 168 -3.55 -11.15 1.76
N SER A 169 -4.30 -11.94 2.53
CA SER A 169 -4.36 -11.84 3.99
C SER A 169 -3.82 -13.11 4.63
N PHE A 170 -2.97 -12.94 5.65
CA PHE A 170 -2.51 -14.00 6.54
C PHE A 170 -3.15 -13.80 7.92
N TYR A 171 -3.87 -14.82 8.38
CA TYR A 171 -4.66 -14.78 9.60
C TYR A 171 -3.98 -15.53 10.75
N LYS A 172 -4.34 -15.18 12.00
CA LYS A 172 -3.80 -15.81 13.22
C LYS A 172 -2.28 -15.78 13.29
N VAL A 173 -1.67 -14.69 12.84
CA VAL A 173 -0.23 -14.61 12.64
C VAL A 173 0.58 -14.68 13.93
N GLU A 174 0.00 -14.34 15.08
CA GLU A 174 0.65 -14.41 16.40
C GLU A 174 0.95 -15.85 16.83
N SER A 175 0.19 -16.82 16.33
CA SER A 175 0.37 -18.26 16.58
C SER A 175 0.89 -19.02 15.36
N LEU A 176 1.41 -18.31 14.35
CA LEU A 176 1.84 -18.94 13.11
C LEU A 176 3.15 -19.74 13.31
N PRO A 177 3.16 -21.07 13.12
CA PRO A 177 4.38 -21.85 13.23
C PRO A 177 5.33 -21.54 12.07
N ARG A 178 6.63 -21.87 12.23
CA ARG A 178 7.64 -21.64 11.19
C ARG A 178 7.23 -22.18 9.81
N GLN A 179 6.67 -23.37 9.78
CA GLN A 179 6.15 -23.97 8.54
C GLN A 179 5.05 -23.11 7.87
N GLY A 180 4.23 -22.41 8.68
CA GLY A 180 3.23 -21.46 8.18
C GLY A 180 3.86 -20.18 7.61
N VAL A 181 4.98 -19.74 8.18
CA VAL A 181 5.76 -18.61 7.63
C VAL A 181 6.36 -18.99 6.27
N ASP A 182 6.95 -20.18 6.16
CA ASP A 182 7.52 -20.69 4.90
C ASP A 182 6.43 -20.82 3.82
N ALA A 183 5.24 -21.31 4.19
CA ALA A 183 4.10 -21.38 3.28
C ALA A 183 3.64 -19.99 2.82
N ALA A 184 3.64 -18.99 3.72
CA ALA A 184 3.31 -17.60 3.37
C ALA A 184 4.33 -17.00 2.39
N ILE A 185 5.63 -17.22 2.62
CA ILE A 185 6.71 -16.81 1.71
C ILE A 185 6.52 -17.44 0.33
N ASN A 186 6.30 -18.75 0.27
CA ASN A 186 6.11 -19.47 -1.00
C ASN A 186 4.89 -18.97 -1.77
N ARG A 187 3.82 -18.64 -1.07
CA ARG A 187 2.62 -18.06 -1.69
C ARG A 187 2.89 -16.67 -2.29
N ILE A 188 3.68 -15.84 -1.61
CA ILE A 188 4.08 -14.51 -2.13
C ILE A 188 4.98 -14.71 -3.36
N ARG A 189 5.97 -15.57 -3.29
CA ARG A 189 6.87 -15.88 -4.43
C ARG A 189 6.09 -16.32 -5.65
N SER A 190 5.24 -17.34 -5.50
CA SER A 190 4.41 -17.83 -6.61
C SER A 190 3.50 -16.76 -7.21
N MET A 191 2.97 -15.84 -6.38
CA MET A 191 2.11 -14.76 -6.86
C MET A 191 2.90 -13.69 -7.61
N LEU A 192 4.11 -13.33 -7.14
CA LEU A 192 4.91 -12.24 -7.69
C LEU A 192 5.78 -12.66 -8.88
N GLN A 193 6.10 -13.94 -9.04
CA GLN A 193 6.83 -14.45 -10.20
C GLN A 193 6.08 -14.29 -11.52
N HIS A 194 4.76 -14.10 -11.49
CA HIS A 194 3.90 -13.96 -12.67
C HIS A 194 3.32 -12.53 -12.81
N LEU A 195 4.02 -11.55 -12.27
CA LEU A 195 3.64 -10.12 -12.38
C LEU A 195 3.87 -9.56 -13.77
#